data_ba2292622ee925e5ea9034fbb3467742
#
_entry.id   ba2292622ee925e5ea9034fbb3467742
#
_cell.length_a   1.000
_cell.length_b   1.000
_cell.length_c   1.000
_cell.angle_alpha   90.00
_cell.angle_beta   90.00
_cell.angle_gamma   90.00
#
_symmetry.space_group_name_H-M   'P 1'
#
loop_
_entity.id
_entity.type
_entity.pdbx_description
1 polymer ?
#
loop_
_entity_poly.entity_id
_entity_poly.type
_entity_poly.pdbx_seq_one_letter_code
_entity_poly.pdbx_strand_id
1 'polypeptide(L)'
;GWALLWLLALAIGLAGAVRSLLWFPPAQLDVAVSCPADTPPVPTDSDLSVLVWNVQFAASRAQHFFYEGGQVVHVPASDVTATLDEMARVVRELDPDVVLWQELDRDSDRTGNVDQLQAILQRTPYACTASTPYHKVGYVPIPAYEPMGKVDFHLAVFSKYRLTSATRHQLALMN
;
A
#
# COMPACT_ATOMS: atom_id res chain seq x y z
N GLY A 1 -24.34 -39.09 13.19
CA GLY A 1 -24.75 -38.43 12.00
C GLY A 1 -24.82 -36.93 12.00
N TRP A 2 -25.86 -36.33 12.59
CA TRP A 2 -26.11 -34.87 12.48
C TRP A 2 -25.04 -33.99 13.12
N ALA A 3 -24.46 -34.39 14.24
CA ALA A 3 -23.40 -33.64 14.92
C ALA A 3 -22.14 -33.47 14.04
N LEU A 4 -21.77 -34.50 13.28
CA LEU A 4 -20.63 -34.45 12.37
C LEU A 4 -20.88 -33.46 11.20
N LEU A 5 -22.11 -33.40 10.68
CA LEU A 5 -22.49 -32.45 9.63
C LEU A 5 -22.45 -31.00 10.12
N TRP A 6 -22.89 -30.76 11.36
CA TRP A 6 -22.79 -29.42 11.98
C TRP A 6 -21.35 -28.98 12.21
N LEU A 7 -20.47 -29.88 12.69
CA LEU A 7 -19.05 -29.59 12.87
C LEU A 7 -18.36 -29.31 11.54
N LEU A 8 -18.69 -30.05 10.48
CA LEU A 8 -18.17 -29.82 9.15
C LEU A 8 -18.62 -28.48 8.59
N ALA A 9 -19.90 -28.14 8.73
CA ALA A 9 -20.46 -26.87 8.28
C ALA A 9 -19.81 -25.68 9.04
N LEU A 10 -19.59 -25.82 10.35
CA LEU A 10 -18.89 -24.82 11.15
C LEU A 10 -17.44 -24.63 10.71
N ALA A 11 -16.71 -25.72 10.45
CA ALA A 11 -15.34 -25.69 10.00
C ALA A 11 -15.21 -25.03 8.60
N ILE A 12 -16.11 -25.35 7.67
CA ILE A 12 -16.16 -24.73 6.34
C ILE A 12 -16.49 -23.22 6.46
N GLY A 13 -17.47 -22.86 7.30
CA GLY A 13 -17.82 -21.47 7.56
C GLY A 13 -16.66 -20.68 8.16
N LEU A 14 -15.95 -21.25 9.13
CA LEU A 14 -14.77 -20.63 9.74
C LEU A 14 -13.62 -20.48 8.73
N ALA A 15 -13.33 -21.50 7.94
CA ALA A 15 -12.32 -21.45 6.89
C ALA A 15 -12.66 -20.39 5.82
N GLY A 16 -13.94 -20.28 5.43
CA GLY A 16 -14.43 -19.24 4.54
C GLY A 16 -14.27 -17.83 5.12
N ALA A 17 -14.61 -17.66 6.40
CA ALA A 17 -14.44 -16.39 7.10
C ALA A 17 -12.94 -15.98 7.20
N VAL A 18 -12.06 -16.89 7.59
CA VAL A 18 -10.61 -16.64 7.62
C VAL A 18 -10.09 -16.28 6.24
N ARG A 19 -10.49 -17.01 5.21
CA ARG A 19 -10.07 -16.71 3.84
C ARG A 19 -10.57 -15.35 3.35
N SER A 20 -11.75 -14.90 3.77
CA SER A 20 -12.29 -13.59 3.39
C SER A 20 -11.55 -12.42 4.05
N LEU A 21 -10.90 -12.66 5.19
CA LEU A 21 -10.09 -11.67 5.90
C LEU A 21 -8.68 -11.54 5.33
N LEU A 22 -8.19 -12.55 4.62
CA LEU A 22 -6.83 -12.61 4.10
C LEU A 22 -6.84 -12.47 2.58
N TRP A 23 -5.95 -11.64 2.07
CA TRP A 23 -5.72 -11.54 0.64
C TRP A 23 -4.63 -12.51 0.20
N PHE A 24 -4.97 -13.41 -0.74
CA PHE A 24 -4.06 -14.39 -1.32
C PHE A 24 -3.88 -14.07 -2.81
N PRO A 25 -2.87 -13.27 -3.17
CA PRO A 25 -2.65 -12.93 -4.56
C PRO A 25 -2.12 -14.13 -5.34
N PRO A 26 -2.38 -14.19 -6.66
CA PRO A 26 -1.73 -15.14 -7.53
C PRO A 26 -0.22 -14.85 -7.62
N ALA A 27 0.57 -15.85 -8.06
CA ALA A 27 2.01 -15.69 -8.25
C ALA A 27 2.36 -14.55 -9.22
N GLN A 28 1.49 -14.32 -10.21
CA GLN A 28 1.57 -13.20 -11.13
C GLN A 28 0.18 -12.56 -11.28
N LEU A 29 0.14 -11.23 -11.29
CA LEU A 29 -1.09 -10.46 -11.41
C LEU A 29 -0.83 -9.23 -12.29
N ASP A 30 -1.64 -9.06 -13.33
CA ASP A 30 -1.65 -7.82 -14.11
C ASP A 30 -2.30 -6.70 -13.28
N VAL A 31 -1.60 -5.60 -13.18
CA VAL A 31 -1.98 -4.44 -12.39
C VAL A 31 -2.52 -3.36 -13.32
N ALA A 32 -3.66 -2.80 -12.94
CA ALA A 32 -4.24 -1.70 -13.71
C ALA A 32 -3.28 -0.49 -13.72
N VAL A 33 -3.04 0.04 -14.91
CA VAL A 33 -2.32 1.29 -15.13
C VAL A 33 -3.34 2.41 -15.32
N SER A 34 -3.16 3.50 -14.60
CA SER A 34 -3.95 4.73 -14.78
C SER A 34 -3.06 5.80 -15.36
N CYS A 35 -3.31 6.18 -16.63
CA CYS A 35 -2.60 7.25 -17.31
C CYS A 35 -3.58 8.08 -18.16
N PRO A 36 -3.50 9.42 -18.12
CA PRO A 36 -4.15 10.27 -19.12
C PRO A 36 -3.71 9.93 -20.54
N ALA A 37 -4.61 10.11 -21.49
CA ALA A 37 -4.34 9.75 -22.90
C ALA A 37 -3.21 10.56 -23.53
N ASP A 38 -3.00 11.78 -23.08
CA ASP A 38 -2.01 12.75 -23.52
C ASP A 38 -0.66 12.65 -22.80
N THR A 39 -0.50 11.69 -21.87
CA THR A 39 0.78 11.50 -21.18
C THR A 39 1.89 11.18 -22.16
N PRO A 40 3.03 11.90 -22.11
CA PRO A 40 4.13 11.70 -23.05
C PRO A 40 4.78 10.32 -22.91
N PRO A 41 5.36 9.77 -24.00
CA PRO A 41 6.20 8.59 -23.92
C PRO A 41 7.53 8.92 -23.22
N VAL A 42 8.25 7.87 -22.81
CA VAL A 42 9.62 8.01 -22.28
C VAL A 42 10.52 8.60 -23.36
N PRO A 43 11.34 9.63 -23.08
CA PRO A 43 12.34 10.14 -24.01
C PRO A 43 13.36 9.04 -24.37
N THR A 44 13.77 8.98 -25.65
CA THR A 44 14.67 7.93 -26.15
C THR A 44 16.15 8.21 -25.90
N ASP A 45 16.52 9.48 -25.69
CA ASP A 45 17.91 9.94 -25.67
C ASP A 45 18.30 10.63 -24.35
N SER A 46 17.62 10.30 -23.26
CA SER A 46 17.91 10.87 -21.94
C SER A 46 17.88 9.80 -20.84
N ASP A 47 18.69 10.00 -19.83
CA ASP A 47 18.64 9.21 -18.60
C ASP A 47 17.34 9.53 -17.83
N LEU A 48 16.79 8.52 -17.15
CA LEU A 48 15.66 8.69 -16.25
C LEU A 48 16.13 8.79 -14.81
N SER A 49 15.63 9.80 -14.12
CA SER A 49 15.79 9.90 -12.67
C SER A 49 14.73 9.10 -11.94
N VAL A 50 15.15 8.24 -11.00
CA VAL A 50 14.26 7.36 -10.26
C VAL A 50 14.46 7.58 -8.76
N LEU A 51 13.37 7.86 -8.05
CA LEU A 51 13.33 7.88 -6.60
C LEU A 51 12.71 6.57 -6.10
N VAL A 52 13.38 5.86 -5.20
CA VAL A 52 12.82 4.71 -4.46
C VAL A 52 12.64 5.11 -3.01
N TRP A 53 11.43 4.98 -2.47
CA TRP A 53 11.15 5.43 -1.12
C TRP A 53 10.20 4.49 -0.38
N ASN A 54 10.71 3.90 0.72
CA ASN A 54 9.87 3.27 1.74
C ASN A 54 9.41 4.37 2.71
N VAL A 55 8.11 4.58 2.82
CA VAL A 55 7.53 5.72 3.53
C VAL A 55 6.88 5.35 4.86
N GLN A 56 6.97 4.06 5.25
CA GLN A 56 6.41 3.59 6.52
C GLN A 56 4.98 4.13 6.73
N PHE A 57 4.10 3.93 5.74
CA PHE A 57 2.69 4.39 5.71
C PHE A 57 2.50 5.84 6.19
N ALA A 58 3.42 6.73 5.84
CA ALA A 58 3.43 8.15 6.21
C ALA A 58 3.34 8.40 7.74
N ALA A 59 3.86 7.49 8.56
CA ALA A 59 3.82 7.60 10.01
C ALA A 59 4.83 8.60 10.59
N SER A 60 5.80 9.02 9.81
CA SER A 60 6.97 9.79 10.25
C SER A 60 7.89 9.04 11.23
N ARG A 61 9.13 9.52 11.38
CA ARG A 61 10.12 8.95 12.30
C ARG A 61 9.86 9.27 13.78
N ALA A 62 8.87 10.11 14.07
CA ALA A 62 8.49 10.45 15.44
C ALA A 62 7.64 9.35 16.10
N GLN A 63 7.06 8.44 15.31
CA GLN A 63 6.19 7.39 15.79
C GLN A 63 7.00 6.13 16.12
N HIS A 64 6.88 5.65 17.36
CA HIS A 64 7.51 4.40 17.82
C HIS A 64 6.43 3.31 17.94
N PHE A 65 6.39 2.43 16.96
CA PHE A 65 5.40 1.37 16.87
C PHE A 65 5.64 0.23 17.87
N PHE A 66 4.55 -0.44 18.26
CA PHE A 66 4.59 -1.56 19.20
C PHE A 66 5.50 -2.71 18.77
N TYR A 67 5.61 -2.97 17.47
CA TYR A 67 6.48 -4.01 16.91
C TYR A 67 7.97 -3.61 16.86
N GLU A 68 8.29 -2.35 17.12
CA GLU A 68 9.66 -1.80 17.25
C GLU A 68 10.03 -1.50 18.71
N GLY A 69 9.26 -2.02 19.66
CA GLY A 69 9.46 -1.77 21.09
C GLY A 69 8.80 -0.49 21.62
N GLY A 70 8.02 0.20 20.79
CA GLY A 70 7.19 1.35 21.20
C GLY A 70 5.79 0.94 21.65
N GLN A 71 4.85 1.89 21.62
CA GLN A 71 3.46 1.67 22.01
C GLN A 71 2.44 2.16 20.96
N VAL A 72 2.89 2.79 19.90
CA VAL A 72 2.00 3.34 18.88
C VAL A 72 1.42 2.20 18.05
N VAL A 73 0.12 2.22 17.86
CA VAL A 73 -0.61 1.31 16.97
C VAL A 73 -1.28 2.08 15.85
N HIS A 74 -1.91 3.21 16.18
CA HIS A 74 -2.58 4.09 15.22
C HIS A 74 -1.91 5.46 15.18
N VAL A 75 -1.75 6.00 13.99
CA VAL A 75 -1.22 7.35 13.75
C VAL A 75 -2.40 8.29 13.50
N PRO A 76 -2.48 9.43 14.18
CA PRO A 76 -3.53 10.42 13.91
C PRO A 76 -3.54 10.82 12.42
N ALA A 77 -4.72 10.89 11.82
CA ALA A 77 -4.87 11.25 10.40
C ALA A 77 -4.28 12.63 10.07
N SER A 78 -4.25 13.56 11.05
CA SER A 78 -3.57 14.86 10.92
C SER A 78 -2.07 14.70 10.70
N ASP A 79 -1.43 13.81 11.45
CA ASP A 79 0.02 13.57 11.37
C ASP A 79 0.38 12.88 10.05
N VAL A 80 -0.45 11.89 9.65
CA VAL A 80 -0.35 11.26 8.32
C VAL A 80 -0.43 12.31 7.23
N THR A 81 -1.41 13.22 7.29
CA THR A 81 -1.60 14.28 6.29
C THR A 81 -0.41 15.23 6.25
N ALA A 82 0.10 15.67 7.41
CA ALA A 82 1.28 16.52 7.48
C ALA A 82 2.53 15.85 6.90
N THR A 83 2.71 14.55 7.15
CA THR A 83 3.82 13.76 6.58
C THR A 83 3.67 13.65 5.05
N LEU A 84 2.45 13.42 4.54
CA LEU A 84 2.19 13.37 3.10
C LEU A 84 2.46 14.72 2.40
N ASP A 85 2.15 15.84 3.05
CA ASP A 85 2.47 17.19 2.55
C ASP A 85 3.99 17.38 2.41
N GLU A 86 4.75 16.95 3.41
CA GLU A 86 6.22 17.02 3.39
C GLU A 86 6.84 16.05 2.36
N MET A 87 6.34 14.83 2.26
CA MET A 87 6.76 13.88 1.22
C MET A 87 6.55 14.45 -0.17
N ALA A 88 5.38 15.04 -0.42
CA ALA A 88 5.07 15.67 -1.69
C ALA A 88 5.97 16.90 -1.97
N ARG A 89 6.34 17.68 -0.94
CA ARG A 89 7.31 18.76 -1.06
C ARG A 89 8.66 18.25 -1.52
N VAL A 90 9.20 17.22 -0.85
CA VAL A 90 10.49 16.61 -1.19
C VAL A 90 10.48 16.07 -2.63
N VAL A 91 9.41 15.38 -3.02
CA VAL A 91 9.28 14.84 -4.39
C VAL A 91 9.25 15.95 -5.43
N ARG A 92 8.53 17.06 -5.17
CA ARG A 92 8.54 18.22 -6.10
C ARG A 92 9.90 18.89 -6.20
N GLU A 93 10.68 18.94 -5.11
CA GLU A 93 12.03 19.52 -5.10
C GLU A 93 13.05 18.64 -5.83
N LEU A 94 12.97 17.33 -5.66
CA LEU A 94 13.85 16.38 -6.34
C LEU A 94 13.46 16.18 -7.81
N ASP A 95 12.19 16.39 -8.12
CA ASP A 95 11.57 16.28 -9.44
C ASP A 95 11.96 15.01 -10.24
N PRO A 96 11.92 13.80 -9.63
CA PRO A 96 12.28 12.57 -10.34
C PRO A 96 11.27 12.25 -11.44
N ASP A 97 11.73 11.53 -12.48
CA ASP A 97 10.89 11.09 -13.59
C ASP A 97 9.95 9.96 -13.19
N VAL A 98 10.43 9.09 -12.30
CA VAL A 98 9.68 7.96 -11.74
C VAL A 98 9.88 7.89 -10.24
N VAL A 99 8.80 7.62 -9.50
CA VAL A 99 8.87 7.31 -8.07
C VAL A 99 8.33 5.91 -7.81
N LEU A 100 9.14 5.10 -7.13
CA LEU A 100 8.79 3.77 -6.66
C LEU A 100 8.48 3.86 -5.16
N TRP A 101 7.21 3.83 -4.84
CA TRP A 101 6.73 3.92 -3.47
C TRP A 101 6.64 2.53 -2.83
N GLN A 102 7.12 2.43 -1.62
CA GLN A 102 6.94 1.26 -0.77
C GLN A 102 6.21 1.69 0.50
N GLU A 103 5.33 0.80 0.97
CA GLU A 103 4.63 0.97 2.22
C GLU A 103 3.63 2.15 2.25
N LEU A 104 2.84 2.32 1.19
CA LEU A 104 1.69 3.23 1.21
C LEU A 104 0.43 2.52 1.72
N ASP A 105 -0.24 3.07 2.70
CA ASP A 105 -1.59 2.66 3.08
C ASP A 105 -2.63 3.31 2.16
N ARG A 106 -3.69 2.55 1.83
CA ARG A 106 -4.83 3.09 1.07
C ARG A 106 -6.12 3.12 1.88
N ASP A 107 -6.33 2.11 2.71
CA ASP A 107 -7.54 1.93 3.49
C ASP A 107 -7.20 1.12 4.75
N SER A 108 -6.30 1.67 5.58
CA SER A 108 -5.81 1.04 6.80
C SER A 108 -6.27 1.79 8.04
N ASP A 109 -6.80 1.07 9.03
CA ASP A 109 -7.28 1.67 10.27
C ASP A 109 -6.15 2.39 11.02
N ARG A 110 -4.92 1.82 11.00
CA ARG A 110 -3.74 2.40 11.66
C ARG A 110 -3.36 3.80 11.21
N THR A 111 -3.82 4.23 10.04
CA THR A 111 -3.55 5.56 9.46
C THR A 111 -4.83 6.35 9.19
N GLY A 112 -5.92 6.02 9.90
CA GLY A 112 -7.19 6.71 9.79
C GLY A 112 -7.87 6.55 8.44
N ASN A 113 -7.63 5.45 7.74
CA ASN A 113 -8.19 5.12 6.42
C ASN A 113 -7.88 6.17 5.32
N VAL A 114 -6.76 6.90 5.47
CA VAL A 114 -6.29 7.86 4.45
C VAL A 114 -5.80 7.10 3.23
N ASP A 115 -6.38 7.38 2.04
CA ASP A 115 -5.81 6.91 0.77
C ASP A 115 -4.56 7.74 0.43
N GLN A 116 -3.39 7.27 0.90
CA GLN A 116 -2.12 7.98 0.77
C GLN A 116 -1.67 8.08 -0.68
N LEU A 117 -2.02 7.09 -1.52
CA LEU A 117 -1.72 7.14 -2.94
C LEU A 117 -2.44 8.32 -3.61
N GLN A 118 -3.75 8.45 -3.40
CA GLN A 118 -4.52 9.57 -3.94
C GLN A 118 -4.07 10.91 -3.34
N ALA A 119 -3.76 10.93 -2.06
CA ALA A 119 -3.29 12.13 -1.37
C ALA A 119 -1.98 12.66 -1.97
N ILE A 120 -1.01 11.79 -2.30
CA ILE A 120 0.26 12.19 -2.95
C ILE A 120 0.02 12.60 -4.40
N LEU A 121 -0.82 11.87 -5.16
CA LEU A 121 -1.15 12.22 -6.54
C LEU A 121 -1.71 13.64 -6.65
N GLN A 122 -2.60 14.03 -5.75
CA GLN A 122 -3.19 15.38 -5.74
C GLN A 122 -2.18 16.49 -5.42
N ARG A 123 -1.01 16.13 -4.88
CA ARG A 123 0.04 17.06 -4.42
C ARG A 123 1.27 17.08 -5.32
N THR A 124 1.34 16.22 -6.33
CA THR A 124 2.52 16.03 -7.18
C THR A 124 2.12 16.06 -8.66
N PRO A 125 3.07 16.34 -9.57
CA PRO A 125 2.76 16.48 -10.99
C PRO A 125 2.67 15.14 -11.77
N TYR A 126 2.66 13.99 -11.07
CA TYR A 126 2.61 12.71 -11.75
C TYR A 126 1.24 12.43 -12.33
N ALA A 127 1.24 11.94 -13.56
CA ALA A 127 0.03 11.63 -14.31
C ALA A 127 -0.25 10.12 -14.39
N CYS A 128 0.80 9.30 -14.53
CA CYS A 128 0.67 7.86 -14.65
C CYS A 128 0.95 7.13 -13.35
N THR A 129 0.12 6.17 -13.02
CA THR A 129 0.29 5.34 -11.82
C THR A 129 -0.07 3.89 -12.05
N ALA A 130 0.60 3.02 -11.31
CA ALA A 130 0.20 1.64 -11.08
C ALA A 130 0.37 1.33 -9.60
N SER A 131 -0.56 0.59 -8.99
CA SER A 131 -0.48 0.25 -7.57
C SER A 131 -1.07 -1.13 -7.31
N THR A 132 -0.43 -1.88 -6.43
CA THR A 132 -0.87 -3.21 -6.03
C THR A 132 -0.70 -3.42 -4.54
N PRO A 133 -1.61 -4.15 -3.87
CA PRO A 133 -1.39 -4.53 -2.49
C PRO A 133 -0.10 -5.34 -2.34
N TYR A 134 0.68 -4.97 -1.35
CA TYR A 134 1.80 -5.75 -0.82
C TYR A 134 1.30 -6.68 0.28
N HIS A 135 0.48 -6.13 1.19
CA HIS A 135 -0.18 -6.85 2.26
C HIS A 135 -1.60 -6.31 2.43
N LYS A 136 -2.58 -7.21 2.43
CA LYS A 136 -3.98 -6.83 2.61
C LYS A 136 -4.65 -7.82 3.53
N VAL A 137 -5.26 -7.32 4.61
CA VAL A 137 -5.95 -8.12 5.60
C VAL A 137 -7.12 -7.35 6.20
N GLY A 138 -8.25 -8.02 6.35
CA GLY A 138 -9.46 -7.40 6.86
C GLY A 138 -9.42 -7.06 8.35
N TYR A 139 -8.59 -7.75 9.14
CA TYR A 139 -8.44 -7.47 10.57
C TYR A 139 -7.16 -8.07 11.15
N VAL A 140 -6.36 -7.24 11.82
CA VAL A 140 -5.17 -7.63 12.59
C VAL A 140 -5.48 -7.46 14.08
N PRO A 141 -5.58 -8.55 14.86
CA PRO A 141 -5.99 -8.52 16.29
C PRO A 141 -4.86 -8.13 17.25
N ILE A 142 -3.73 -7.69 16.76
CA ILE A 142 -2.54 -7.37 17.56
C ILE A 142 -2.20 -5.88 17.45
N PRO A 143 -1.74 -5.28 18.58
CA PRO A 143 -1.69 -5.86 19.94
C PRO A 143 -3.10 -5.98 20.54
N ALA A 144 -3.28 -6.91 21.51
CA ALA A 144 -4.61 -7.21 22.04
C ALA A 144 -5.27 -6.04 22.80
N TYR A 145 -4.45 -5.11 23.31
CA TYR A 145 -4.96 -3.93 24.03
C TYR A 145 -5.49 -2.83 23.07
N GLU A 146 -5.03 -2.85 21.83
CA GLU A 146 -5.43 -1.90 20.79
C GLU A 146 -5.23 -2.55 19.41
N PRO A 147 -6.16 -3.36 18.91
CA PRO A 147 -5.98 -4.06 17.62
C PRO A 147 -5.70 -3.09 16.47
N MET A 148 -4.74 -3.44 15.61
CA MET A 148 -4.38 -2.62 14.46
C MET A 148 -5.54 -2.47 13.45
N GLY A 149 -6.46 -3.44 13.44
CA GLY A 149 -7.63 -3.40 12.55
C GLY A 149 -7.31 -3.79 11.11
N LYS A 150 -8.00 -3.19 10.17
CA LYS A 150 -7.82 -3.42 8.74
C LYS A 150 -6.50 -2.83 8.24
N VAL A 151 -5.83 -3.56 7.34
CA VAL A 151 -4.59 -3.11 6.68
C VAL A 151 -4.73 -3.32 5.18
N ASP A 152 -4.46 -2.27 4.39
CA ASP A 152 -4.38 -2.29 2.94
C ASP A 152 -3.13 -1.53 2.49
N PHE A 153 -2.04 -2.26 2.33
CA PHE A 153 -0.66 -1.81 2.27
C PHE A 153 -0.09 -2.05 0.88
N HIS A 154 0.37 -1.01 0.21
CA HIS A 154 0.64 -1.00 -1.22
C HIS A 154 2.09 -0.71 -1.59
N LEU A 155 2.51 -1.29 -2.73
CA LEU A 155 3.56 -0.79 -3.58
C LEU A 155 2.92 0.05 -4.68
N ALA A 156 3.57 1.15 -5.09
CA ALA A 156 3.08 1.97 -6.18
C ALA A 156 4.22 2.54 -7.04
N VAL A 157 3.90 2.77 -8.30
CA VAL A 157 4.76 3.47 -9.26
C VAL A 157 4.04 4.74 -9.71
N PHE A 158 4.72 5.87 -9.61
CA PHE A 158 4.28 7.13 -10.19
C PHE A 158 5.26 7.54 -11.29
N SER A 159 4.77 7.99 -12.42
CA SER A 159 5.59 8.36 -13.57
C SER A 159 5.09 9.64 -14.24
N LYS A 160 6.03 10.49 -14.66
CA LYS A 160 5.77 11.61 -15.59
C LYS A 160 5.44 11.10 -16.99
N TYR A 161 5.88 9.88 -17.31
CA TYR A 161 5.76 9.27 -18.64
C TYR A 161 4.74 8.15 -18.64
N ARG A 162 4.26 7.84 -19.84
CA ARG A 162 3.25 6.80 -20.05
C ARG A 162 3.75 5.42 -19.61
N LEU A 163 3.01 4.80 -18.72
CA LEU A 163 3.12 3.38 -18.39
C LEU A 163 2.20 2.59 -19.35
N THR A 164 2.73 1.57 -20.00
CA THR A 164 1.97 0.74 -20.94
C THR A 164 1.37 -0.50 -20.28
N SER A 165 2.04 -1.04 -19.29
CA SER A 165 1.60 -2.19 -18.51
C SER A 165 2.29 -2.23 -17.16
N ALA A 166 1.70 -2.95 -16.22
CA ALA A 166 2.33 -3.27 -14.94
C ALA A 166 1.95 -4.69 -14.54
N THR A 167 2.91 -5.44 -14.04
CA THR A 167 2.69 -6.80 -13.56
C THR A 167 3.32 -6.97 -12.19
N ARG A 168 2.55 -7.50 -11.25
CA ARG A 168 3.03 -7.89 -9.94
C ARG A 168 3.49 -9.33 -9.97
N HIS A 169 4.69 -9.58 -9.47
CA HIS A 169 5.22 -10.91 -9.24
C HIS A 169 5.35 -11.18 -7.75
N GLN A 170 4.84 -12.33 -7.30
CA GLN A 170 5.07 -12.81 -5.94
C GLN A 170 6.47 -13.41 -5.87
N LEU A 171 7.35 -12.78 -5.10
CA LEU A 171 8.67 -13.34 -4.83
C LEU A 171 8.55 -14.49 -3.81
N ALA A 172 9.50 -15.43 -3.86
CA ALA A 172 9.60 -16.47 -2.84
C ALA A 172 9.79 -15.82 -1.46
N LEU A 173 9.05 -16.33 -0.47
CA LEU A 173 9.28 -15.94 0.91
C LEU A 173 10.66 -16.47 1.32
N MET A 174 11.50 -15.61 1.88
CA MET A 174 12.73 -16.06 2.54
C MET A 174 12.33 -16.73 3.86
N ASN A 175 12.71 -17.99 4.02
CA ASN A 175 12.52 -18.75 5.27
C ASN A 175 13.60 -18.36 6.28
#